data_9cb1c9325560a55d0850c2a4b1e0e8fd
#
_entry.id   9cb1c9325560a55d0850c2a4b1e0e8fd
#
_cell.length_a   1.000
_cell.length_b   1.000
_cell.length_c   1.000
_cell.angle_alpha   90.00
_cell.angle_beta   90.00
_cell.angle_gamma   90.00
#
_symmetry.space_group_name_H-M   'P 1'
#
loop_
_entity.id
_entity.type
_entity.pdbx_description
1 polymer ?
#
loop_
_entity_poly.entity_id
_entity_poly.type
_entity_poly.pdbx_seq_one_letter_code
_entity_poly.pdbx_strand_id
1 'polypeptide(L)'
;MFNHGRAFNFYTANLERKFGPDWHERWREETVRRLQAWGFNTIGNWGEPDLWEMHRLPYTVPLWLEGKFWWGGIPDPFDPKFVTAADKVARNAAAQFARDPWLVGYFVDNELAWGRGWSSDPRERYALAINTLALGPESPAKSAFVGQLIETYREPERLAEAWGTPLASWDELRGAGFLLGPTSLDNPAVLRDLTAFLRRYAETYFRTVAEALHRHDPDHLYLGSRFAWRTPEAVEACGQWCDVVSFNLYERSIADDHDEWARFHALGKPALIGEFHFGSTDRGLFWEGLVGAGKESERGPAYARYLRSVADNPDFVGAHWFQYIDEPLTGRTLDGENGHVGFVTVADLPYMDLAAAARDANLSVLRELHRIASTSE
;
A
#
# COMPACT_ATOMS: atom_id res chain seq x y z
N MET A 1 11.74 -19.77 13.41
CA MET A 1 10.96 -19.14 14.51
C MET A 1 11.85 -19.11 15.74
N PHE A 2 12.44 -17.96 16.07
CA PHE A 2 13.32 -17.83 17.26
C PHE A 2 12.44 -17.54 18.47
N ASN A 3 12.11 -18.55 19.24
CA ASN A 3 11.50 -18.39 20.55
C ASN A 3 12.60 -18.06 21.57
N HIS A 4 12.52 -16.88 22.19
CA HIS A 4 13.34 -16.40 23.31
C HIS A 4 14.79 -15.99 23.00
N GLY A 5 15.04 -15.29 21.88
CA GLY A 5 16.30 -14.59 21.63
C GLY A 5 16.27 -13.13 22.10
N ARG A 6 17.45 -12.59 22.49
CA ARG A 6 17.59 -11.13 22.63
C ARG A 6 17.68 -10.51 21.23
N ALA A 7 16.80 -9.58 20.90
CA ALA A 7 16.92 -8.78 19.69
C ALA A 7 18.06 -7.76 19.85
N PHE A 8 18.89 -7.59 18.84
CA PHE A 8 19.92 -6.58 18.78
C PHE A 8 19.64 -5.63 17.61
N ASN A 9 19.51 -4.36 17.92
CA ASN A 9 19.33 -3.34 16.91
C ASN A 9 20.69 -2.73 16.54
N PHE A 10 21.21 -3.11 15.37
CA PHE A 10 22.51 -2.64 14.87
C PHE A 10 22.53 -1.13 14.67
N TYR A 11 21.45 -0.55 14.16
CA TYR A 11 21.35 0.88 13.90
C TYR A 11 21.42 1.68 15.19
N THR A 12 20.59 1.34 16.19
CA THR A 12 20.61 1.99 17.49
C THR A 12 21.99 1.90 18.15
N ALA A 13 22.62 0.72 18.15
CA ALA A 13 23.94 0.54 18.71
C ALA A 13 25.02 1.38 18.02
N ASN A 14 24.89 1.60 16.71
CA ASN A 14 25.80 2.47 15.97
C ASN A 14 25.53 3.96 16.24
N LEU A 15 24.28 4.35 16.42
CA LEU A 15 23.91 5.72 16.84
C LEU A 15 24.49 6.04 18.24
N GLU A 16 24.37 5.14 19.20
CA GLU A 16 24.99 5.29 20.52
C GLU A 16 26.50 5.49 20.45
N ARG A 17 27.20 4.69 19.61
CA ARG A 17 28.63 4.82 19.38
C ARG A 17 29.01 6.14 18.72
N LYS A 18 28.18 6.61 17.77
CA LYS A 18 28.43 7.82 16.99
C LYS A 18 28.17 9.10 17.78
N PHE A 19 27.08 9.13 18.53
CA PHE A 19 26.57 10.32 19.18
C PHE A 19 26.70 10.34 20.71
N GLY A 20 27.00 9.18 21.33
CA GLY A 20 27.11 9.05 22.79
C GLY A 20 25.75 9.04 23.50
N PRO A 21 25.67 9.44 24.77
CA PRO A 21 24.46 9.35 25.60
C PRO A 21 23.24 10.09 25.00
N ASP A 22 23.47 11.18 24.30
CA ASP A 22 22.41 12.01 23.70
C ASP A 22 22.07 11.56 22.27
N TRP A 23 22.38 10.33 21.90
CA TRP A 23 22.25 9.82 20.55
C TRP A 23 20.85 9.99 19.96
N HIS A 24 19.81 9.82 20.76
CA HIS A 24 18.43 9.85 20.28
C HIS A 24 18.03 11.24 19.80
N GLU A 25 18.31 12.29 20.60
CA GLU A 25 18.02 13.67 20.23
C GLU A 25 18.86 14.12 19.02
N ARG A 26 20.16 13.74 19.01
CA ARG A 26 21.04 14.05 17.88
C ARG A 26 20.62 13.34 16.60
N TRP A 27 20.15 12.11 16.70
CA TRP A 27 19.61 11.37 15.57
C TRP A 27 18.35 12.04 15.00
N ARG A 28 17.41 12.44 15.84
CA ARG A 28 16.18 13.16 15.42
C ARG A 28 16.53 14.42 14.63
N GLU A 29 17.35 15.28 15.21
CA GLU A 29 17.78 16.55 14.61
C GLU A 29 18.54 16.31 13.28
N GLU A 30 19.48 15.38 13.27
CA GLU A 30 20.27 15.09 12.08
C GLU A 30 19.42 14.47 10.96
N THR A 31 18.48 13.59 11.29
CA THR A 31 17.58 12.96 10.31
C THR A 31 16.68 13.99 9.64
N VAL A 32 16.01 14.84 10.40
CA VAL A 32 15.15 15.89 9.84
C VAL A 32 15.96 16.89 9.02
N ARG A 33 17.14 17.31 9.52
CA ARG A 33 18.05 18.20 8.81
C ARG A 33 18.47 17.61 7.45
N ARG A 34 18.78 16.30 7.39
CA ARG A 34 19.13 15.59 6.15
C ARG A 34 17.96 15.53 5.19
N LEU A 35 16.76 15.13 5.66
CA LEU A 35 15.58 15.08 4.83
C LEU A 35 15.30 16.43 4.16
N GLN A 36 15.33 17.52 4.94
CA GLN A 36 15.16 18.87 4.40
C GLN A 36 16.27 19.26 3.42
N ALA A 37 17.54 18.97 3.76
CA ALA A 37 18.69 19.28 2.90
C ALA A 37 18.69 18.48 1.58
N TRP A 38 18.09 17.29 1.57
CA TRP A 38 17.92 16.45 0.37
C TRP A 38 16.61 16.75 -0.38
N GLY A 39 15.87 17.78 0.04
CA GLY A 39 14.65 18.23 -0.63
C GLY A 39 13.42 17.36 -0.39
N PHE A 40 13.44 16.49 0.61
CA PHE A 40 12.23 15.79 1.05
C PHE A 40 11.33 16.74 1.83
N ASN A 41 10.02 16.62 1.61
CA ASN A 41 9.00 17.50 2.19
C ASN A 41 7.97 16.76 3.04
N THR A 42 8.07 15.44 3.17
CA THR A 42 7.11 14.63 3.92
C THR A 42 7.82 13.43 4.56
N ILE A 43 7.44 13.09 5.78
CA ILE A 43 7.80 11.84 6.44
C ILE A 43 6.74 10.81 6.07
N GLY A 44 7.14 9.78 5.33
CA GLY A 44 6.24 8.75 4.82
C GLY A 44 5.79 7.74 5.87
N ASN A 45 5.11 6.70 5.41
CA ASN A 45 4.33 5.76 6.21
C ASN A 45 5.10 5.04 7.34
N TRP A 46 6.37 4.75 7.14
CA TRP A 46 7.22 4.02 8.11
C TRP A 46 8.13 4.94 8.92
N GLY A 47 7.82 6.25 8.94
CA GLY A 47 8.53 7.23 9.74
C GLY A 47 8.33 7.01 11.24
N GLU A 48 9.40 7.21 12.01
CA GLU A 48 9.34 7.11 13.46
C GLU A 48 8.48 8.24 14.08
N PRO A 49 7.59 7.94 15.03
CA PRO A 49 6.73 8.92 15.67
C PRO A 49 7.51 10.10 16.30
N ASP A 50 8.69 9.85 16.83
CA ASP A 50 9.56 10.87 17.41
C ASP A 50 9.96 11.98 16.43
N LEU A 51 9.93 11.69 15.11
CA LEU A 51 10.18 12.67 14.05
C LEU A 51 8.92 13.49 13.75
N TRP A 52 7.73 12.91 13.90
CA TRP A 52 6.45 13.62 13.72
C TRP A 52 6.29 14.72 14.78
N GLU A 53 6.60 14.39 16.03
CA GLU A 53 6.51 15.33 17.18
C GLU A 53 7.42 16.56 17.05
N MET A 54 8.41 16.52 16.16
CA MET A 54 9.28 17.67 15.90
C MET A 54 8.55 18.79 15.14
N HIS A 55 7.45 18.51 14.45
CA HIS A 55 6.68 19.46 13.64
C HIS A 55 7.57 20.28 12.68
N ARG A 56 8.46 19.60 11.96
CA ARG A 56 9.40 20.21 11.00
C ARG A 56 9.17 19.77 9.57
N LEU A 57 8.47 18.68 9.38
CA LEU A 57 8.00 18.15 8.09
C LEU A 57 6.59 17.59 8.30
N PRO A 58 5.68 17.79 7.34
CA PRO A 58 4.43 17.04 7.30
C PRO A 58 4.67 15.54 7.32
N TYR A 59 3.70 14.78 7.83
CA TYR A 59 3.84 13.33 7.95
C TYR A 59 2.54 12.58 7.66
N THR A 60 2.66 11.28 7.45
CA THR A 60 1.53 10.36 7.26
C THR A 60 1.54 9.31 8.37
N VAL A 61 0.37 8.80 8.74
CA VAL A 61 0.21 7.80 9.79
C VAL A 61 -0.36 6.51 9.23
N PRO A 62 0.29 5.35 9.45
CA PRO A 62 -0.28 4.04 9.14
C PRO A 62 -1.27 3.61 10.22
N LEU A 63 -2.45 3.18 9.79
CA LEU A 63 -3.46 2.57 10.65
C LEU A 63 -3.65 1.12 10.25
N TRP A 64 -3.83 0.25 11.24
CA TRP A 64 -4.03 -1.17 11.04
C TRP A 64 -5.38 -1.58 11.59
N LEU A 65 -6.18 -2.25 10.75
CA LEU A 65 -7.45 -2.79 11.17
C LEU A 65 -7.25 -4.10 11.92
N GLU A 66 -7.67 -4.13 13.17
CA GLU A 66 -7.79 -5.36 13.94
C GLU A 66 -8.97 -6.16 13.40
N GLY A 67 -8.80 -7.46 13.14
CA GLY A 67 -9.89 -8.28 12.66
C GLY A 67 -9.50 -9.69 12.30
N LYS A 68 -10.49 -10.46 11.83
CA LYS A 68 -10.26 -11.82 11.36
C LYS A 68 -9.76 -11.79 9.93
N PHE A 69 -8.45 -11.92 9.75
CA PHE A 69 -7.83 -12.12 8.45
C PHE A 69 -8.01 -13.56 7.99
N TRP A 70 -8.34 -13.78 6.74
CA TRP A 70 -8.49 -15.12 6.20
C TRP A 70 -7.55 -15.37 5.00
N TRP A 71 -7.59 -14.62 3.93
CA TRP A 71 -6.71 -14.80 2.78
C TRP A 71 -5.93 -13.53 2.47
N GLY A 72 -4.62 -13.66 2.26
CA GLY A 72 -3.76 -12.53 1.86
C GLY A 72 -3.81 -11.34 2.82
N GLY A 73 -4.12 -11.55 4.10
CA GLY A 73 -4.21 -10.49 5.11
C GLY A 73 -5.41 -9.55 4.95
N ILE A 74 -6.36 -9.83 4.04
CA ILE A 74 -7.56 -9.00 3.87
C ILE A 74 -8.59 -9.33 4.94
N PRO A 75 -9.06 -8.35 5.75
CA PRO A 75 -10.16 -8.56 6.67
C PRO A 75 -11.49 -8.75 5.91
N ASP A 76 -12.42 -9.48 6.49
CA ASP A 76 -13.78 -9.67 5.94
C ASP A 76 -14.62 -8.41 6.18
N PRO A 77 -14.91 -7.57 5.17
CA PRO A 77 -15.63 -6.31 5.36
C PRO A 77 -17.14 -6.51 5.59
N PHE A 78 -17.65 -7.74 5.42
CA PHE A 78 -19.05 -8.09 5.71
C PHE A 78 -19.23 -8.59 7.15
N ASP A 79 -18.12 -8.84 7.90
CA ASP A 79 -18.20 -9.16 9.33
C ASP A 79 -18.53 -7.88 10.12
N PRO A 80 -19.59 -7.86 10.96
CA PRO A 80 -19.88 -6.74 11.83
C PRO A 80 -18.70 -6.29 12.72
N LYS A 81 -17.76 -7.19 13.00
CA LYS A 81 -16.53 -6.87 13.73
C LYS A 81 -15.62 -5.95 12.96
N PHE A 82 -15.63 -6.00 11.63
CA PHE A 82 -14.86 -5.10 10.78
C PHE A 82 -15.31 -3.65 10.96
N VAL A 83 -16.60 -3.39 10.97
CA VAL A 83 -17.17 -2.05 11.22
C VAL A 83 -16.72 -1.52 12.59
N THR A 84 -16.78 -2.38 13.61
CA THR A 84 -16.35 -2.03 14.98
C THR A 84 -14.85 -1.75 15.04
N ALA A 85 -14.03 -2.54 14.33
CA ALA A 85 -12.59 -2.35 14.27
C ALA A 85 -12.23 -1.04 13.57
N ALA A 86 -12.85 -0.74 12.42
CA ALA A 86 -12.64 0.51 11.69
C ALA A 86 -13.01 1.73 12.54
N ASP A 87 -14.17 1.72 13.22
CA ASP A 87 -14.59 2.81 14.12
C ASP A 87 -13.61 2.99 15.30
N LYS A 88 -13.17 1.90 15.92
CA LYS A 88 -12.20 1.94 17.02
C LYS A 88 -10.87 2.54 16.58
N VAL A 89 -10.34 2.09 15.44
CA VAL A 89 -9.05 2.58 14.93
C VAL A 89 -9.13 4.04 14.54
N ALA A 90 -10.17 4.45 13.82
CA ALA A 90 -10.39 5.84 13.43
C ALA A 90 -10.54 6.77 14.65
N ARG A 91 -11.35 6.38 15.65
CA ARG A 91 -11.52 7.14 16.88
C ARG A 91 -10.21 7.29 17.67
N ASN A 92 -9.40 6.23 17.77
CA ASN A 92 -8.13 6.28 18.48
C ASN A 92 -7.12 7.17 17.74
N ALA A 93 -7.06 7.11 16.43
CA ALA A 93 -6.24 7.98 15.61
C ALA A 93 -6.65 9.45 15.75
N ALA A 94 -7.94 9.74 15.65
CA ALA A 94 -8.47 11.09 15.83
C ALA A 94 -8.19 11.66 17.22
N ALA A 95 -8.29 10.85 18.27
CA ALA A 95 -7.97 11.29 19.63
C ALA A 95 -6.51 11.76 19.77
N GLN A 96 -5.61 11.25 18.97
CA GLN A 96 -4.19 11.60 18.99
C GLN A 96 -3.84 12.68 17.96
N PHE A 97 -4.40 12.62 16.75
CA PHE A 97 -3.89 13.36 15.60
C PHE A 97 -4.85 14.38 14.97
N ALA A 98 -6.17 14.33 15.24
CA ALA A 98 -7.16 15.18 14.56
C ALA A 98 -6.94 16.71 14.69
N ARG A 99 -6.07 17.15 15.58
CA ARG A 99 -5.73 18.57 15.77
C ARG A 99 -4.31 18.92 15.32
N ASP A 100 -3.59 17.98 14.75
CA ASP A 100 -2.21 18.21 14.33
C ASP A 100 -2.15 18.69 12.88
N PRO A 101 -1.82 19.98 12.64
CA PRO A 101 -1.78 20.54 11.29
C PRO A 101 -0.60 20.02 10.45
N TRP A 102 0.28 19.20 11.01
CA TRP A 102 1.38 18.56 10.30
C TRP A 102 1.02 17.19 9.76
N LEU A 103 -0.08 16.60 10.21
CA LEU A 103 -0.59 15.37 9.62
C LEU A 103 -1.18 15.65 8.23
N VAL A 104 -0.72 14.90 7.23
CA VAL A 104 -1.30 14.90 5.87
C VAL A 104 -2.55 14.02 5.84
N GLY A 105 -2.46 12.84 6.44
CA GLY A 105 -3.55 11.88 6.47
C GLY A 105 -3.12 10.48 6.86
N TYR A 106 -4.07 9.56 6.70
CA TYR A 106 -3.95 8.18 7.13
C TYR A 106 -3.86 7.22 5.96
N PHE A 107 -2.87 6.33 5.96
CA PHE A 107 -2.96 5.08 5.22
C PHE A 107 -3.64 4.02 6.09
N VAL A 108 -4.47 3.18 5.52
CA VAL A 108 -5.14 2.11 6.27
C VAL A 108 -4.79 0.77 5.65
N ASP A 109 -4.20 -0.09 6.45
CA ASP A 109 -3.58 -1.35 6.04
C ASP A 109 -2.47 -1.15 4.99
N ASN A 110 -1.87 -2.22 4.51
CA ASN A 110 -0.81 -2.17 3.51
C ASN A 110 -0.82 -3.43 2.65
N GLU A 111 -0.75 -3.24 1.33
CA GLU A 111 -0.52 -4.30 0.35
C GLU A 111 -1.47 -5.51 0.48
N LEU A 112 -2.74 -5.23 0.72
CA LEU A 112 -3.76 -6.25 0.82
C LEU A 112 -3.87 -7.04 -0.50
N ALA A 113 -4.09 -8.35 -0.40
CA ALA A 113 -4.11 -9.26 -1.55
C ALA A 113 -5.43 -9.20 -2.33
N TRP A 114 -5.67 -8.08 -3.02
CA TRP A 114 -6.85 -7.87 -3.87
C TRP A 114 -6.90 -8.78 -5.11
N GLY A 115 -5.77 -9.38 -5.48
CA GLY A 115 -5.56 -10.15 -6.70
C GLY A 115 -4.58 -9.46 -7.64
N ARG A 116 -4.13 -10.19 -8.67
CA ARG A 116 -3.20 -9.69 -9.70
C ARG A 116 -3.96 -9.28 -10.95
N GLY A 117 -4.40 -8.02 -11.01
CA GLY A 117 -5.20 -7.49 -12.12
C GLY A 117 -4.54 -7.56 -13.49
N TRP A 118 -3.20 -7.58 -13.52
CA TRP A 118 -2.38 -7.72 -14.74
C TRP A 118 -2.12 -9.17 -15.14
N SER A 119 -2.45 -10.16 -14.31
CA SER A 119 -2.22 -11.57 -14.66
C SER A 119 -3.21 -12.04 -15.71
N SER A 120 -2.71 -12.81 -16.69
CA SER A 120 -3.53 -13.55 -17.66
C SER A 120 -4.17 -14.81 -17.06
N ASP A 121 -3.72 -15.26 -15.86
CA ASP A 121 -4.36 -16.37 -15.15
C ASP A 121 -5.53 -15.84 -14.31
N PRO A 122 -6.79 -16.21 -14.62
CA PRO A 122 -7.95 -15.81 -13.85
C PRO A 122 -7.89 -16.25 -12.37
N ARG A 123 -7.13 -17.31 -12.04
CA ARG A 123 -6.98 -17.77 -10.66
C ARG A 123 -6.22 -16.75 -9.81
N GLU A 124 -5.22 -16.11 -10.38
CA GLU A 124 -4.47 -15.04 -9.70
C GLU A 124 -5.29 -13.75 -9.62
N ARG A 125 -5.96 -13.37 -10.71
CA ARG A 125 -6.80 -12.17 -10.77
C ARG A 125 -7.98 -12.24 -9.79
N TYR A 126 -8.69 -13.36 -9.77
CA TYR A 126 -9.91 -13.55 -8.98
C TYR A 126 -9.69 -14.34 -7.68
N ALA A 127 -8.45 -14.47 -7.23
CA ALA A 127 -8.10 -15.28 -6.07
C ALA A 127 -8.95 -14.98 -4.84
N LEU A 128 -9.22 -13.69 -4.53
CA LEU A 128 -10.06 -13.28 -3.41
C LEU A 128 -11.49 -13.86 -3.51
N ALA A 129 -12.14 -13.69 -4.66
CA ALA A 129 -13.50 -14.16 -4.86
C ALA A 129 -13.59 -15.70 -4.90
N ILE A 130 -12.62 -16.34 -5.58
CA ILE A 130 -12.54 -17.82 -5.66
C ILE A 130 -12.37 -18.43 -4.26
N ASN A 131 -11.42 -17.89 -3.48
CA ASN A 131 -11.20 -18.38 -2.12
C ASN A 131 -12.38 -18.09 -1.19
N THR A 132 -13.12 -17.00 -1.41
CA THR A 132 -14.35 -16.72 -0.67
C THR A 132 -15.41 -17.82 -0.90
N LEU A 133 -15.58 -18.32 -2.11
CA LEU A 133 -16.49 -19.43 -2.41
C LEU A 133 -16.12 -20.74 -1.68
N ALA A 134 -14.84 -20.96 -1.41
CA ALA A 134 -14.37 -22.15 -0.71
C ALA A 134 -14.56 -22.10 0.81
N LEU A 135 -14.86 -20.92 1.39
CA LEU A 135 -15.08 -20.77 2.84
C LEU A 135 -16.33 -21.51 3.32
N GLY A 136 -16.43 -21.69 4.62
CA GLY A 136 -17.61 -22.29 5.26
C GLY A 136 -18.81 -21.34 5.38
N PRO A 137 -19.97 -21.85 5.77
CA PRO A 137 -21.21 -21.08 5.89
C PRO A 137 -21.15 -20.00 6.99
N GLU A 138 -20.19 -20.09 7.89
CA GLU A 138 -19.94 -19.10 8.95
C GLU A 138 -19.28 -17.81 8.43
N SER A 139 -18.78 -17.78 7.18
CA SER A 139 -18.14 -16.60 6.61
C SER A 139 -19.15 -15.56 6.13
N PRO A 140 -19.13 -14.33 6.68
CA PRO A 140 -19.98 -13.25 6.19
C PRO A 140 -19.72 -12.90 4.72
N ALA A 141 -18.45 -12.90 4.28
CA ALA A 141 -18.10 -12.65 2.88
C ALA A 141 -18.71 -13.70 1.96
N LYS A 142 -18.64 -15.00 2.32
CA LYS A 142 -19.29 -16.04 1.54
C LYS A 142 -20.81 -15.84 1.49
N SER A 143 -21.44 -15.54 2.61
CA SER A 143 -22.86 -15.27 2.67
C SER A 143 -23.27 -14.09 1.78
N ALA A 144 -22.43 -13.02 1.75
CA ALA A 144 -22.64 -11.88 0.88
C ALA A 144 -22.50 -12.25 -0.60
N PHE A 145 -21.52 -13.10 -0.95
CA PHE A 145 -21.35 -13.55 -2.33
C PHE A 145 -22.51 -14.43 -2.80
N VAL A 146 -22.89 -15.43 -2.00
CA VAL A 146 -24.05 -16.29 -2.32
C VAL A 146 -25.32 -15.46 -2.41
N GLY A 147 -25.51 -14.46 -1.52
CA GLY A 147 -26.64 -13.53 -1.60
C GLY A 147 -26.67 -12.77 -2.93
N GLN A 148 -25.53 -12.26 -3.41
CA GLN A 148 -25.40 -11.60 -4.72
C GLN A 148 -25.81 -12.54 -5.88
N LEU A 149 -25.41 -13.81 -5.84
CA LEU A 149 -25.78 -14.78 -6.85
C LEU A 149 -27.28 -15.09 -6.81
N ILE A 150 -27.86 -15.22 -5.62
CA ILE A 150 -29.33 -15.41 -5.44
C ILE A 150 -30.07 -14.19 -6.01
N GLU A 151 -29.64 -12.98 -5.74
CA GLU A 151 -30.25 -11.75 -6.28
C GLU A 151 -30.17 -11.70 -7.81
N THR A 152 -29.10 -12.19 -8.41
CA THR A 152 -28.88 -12.19 -9.85
C THR A 152 -29.69 -13.28 -10.56
N TYR A 153 -29.64 -14.50 -10.07
CA TYR A 153 -30.15 -15.67 -10.80
C TYR A 153 -31.54 -16.13 -10.32
N ARG A 154 -31.93 -15.83 -9.08
CA ARG A 154 -33.18 -16.20 -8.42
C ARG A 154 -33.32 -17.70 -8.13
N GLU A 155 -33.00 -18.56 -9.09
CA GLU A 155 -33.10 -20.02 -9.00
C GLU A 155 -31.72 -20.66 -9.20
N PRO A 156 -31.36 -21.72 -8.45
CA PRO A 156 -30.05 -22.36 -8.54
C PRO A 156 -29.82 -23.00 -9.92
N GLU A 157 -30.89 -23.47 -10.59
CA GLU A 157 -30.82 -24.04 -11.94
C GLU A 157 -30.35 -23.00 -12.97
N ARG A 158 -30.73 -21.73 -12.84
CA ARG A 158 -30.28 -20.66 -13.71
C ARG A 158 -28.80 -20.35 -13.52
N LEU A 159 -28.32 -20.39 -12.27
CA LEU A 159 -26.89 -20.27 -12.00
C LEU A 159 -26.13 -21.47 -12.58
N ALA A 160 -26.63 -22.69 -12.36
CA ALA A 160 -26.04 -23.91 -12.90
C ALA A 160 -25.92 -23.88 -14.43
N GLU A 161 -26.96 -23.43 -15.13
CA GLU A 161 -26.95 -23.23 -16.58
C GLU A 161 -25.92 -22.17 -16.99
N ALA A 162 -25.93 -20.99 -16.37
CA ALA A 162 -25.04 -19.88 -16.68
C ALA A 162 -23.56 -20.23 -16.46
N TRP A 163 -23.25 -20.91 -15.38
CA TRP A 163 -21.88 -21.30 -15.04
C TRP A 163 -21.43 -22.60 -15.72
N GLY A 164 -22.35 -23.36 -16.30
CA GLY A 164 -22.05 -24.69 -16.83
C GLY A 164 -21.60 -25.68 -15.74
N THR A 165 -22.07 -25.47 -14.50
CA THR A 165 -21.66 -26.24 -13.32
C THR A 165 -22.93 -26.79 -12.65
N PRO A 166 -23.05 -28.12 -12.49
CA PRO A 166 -24.20 -28.68 -11.77
C PRO A 166 -24.36 -28.11 -10.36
N LEU A 167 -25.53 -27.66 -10.02
CA LEU A 167 -25.88 -27.13 -8.71
C LEU A 167 -27.32 -27.52 -8.39
N ALA A 168 -27.50 -28.36 -7.39
CA ALA A 168 -28.84 -28.86 -7.04
C ALA A 168 -29.61 -27.90 -6.11
N SER A 169 -28.90 -27.06 -5.36
CA SER A 169 -29.52 -26.10 -4.44
C SER A 169 -28.54 -24.99 -4.03
N TRP A 170 -29.06 -23.89 -3.51
CA TRP A 170 -28.27 -22.85 -2.89
C TRP A 170 -27.46 -23.32 -1.66
N ASP A 171 -27.94 -24.38 -0.96
CA ASP A 171 -27.25 -24.91 0.22
C ASP A 171 -25.94 -25.63 -0.16
N GLU A 172 -25.89 -26.22 -1.34
CA GLU A 172 -24.64 -26.78 -1.88
C GLU A 172 -23.60 -25.68 -2.06
N LEU A 173 -23.98 -24.53 -2.61
CA LEU A 173 -23.08 -23.39 -2.77
C LEU A 173 -22.68 -22.76 -1.42
N ARG A 174 -23.58 -22.75 -0.43
CA ARG A 174 -23.30 -22.28 0.93
C ARG A 174 -22.35 -23.19 1.71
N GLY A 175 -22.29 -24.46 1.37
CA GLY A 175 -21.43 -25.44 2.01
C GLY A 175 -19.94 -25.07 1.97
N ALA A 176 -19.15 -25.58 2.90
CA ALA A 176 -17.71 -25.41 2.89
C ALA A 176 -17.06 -26.17 1.70
N GLY A 177 -15.96 -25.61 1.15
CA GLY A 177 -15.18 -26.30 0.12
C GLY A 177 -15.78 -26.29 -1.27
N PHE A 178 -16.74 -25.41 -1.57
CA PHE A 178 -17.20 -25.25 -2.95
C PHE A 178 -16.05 -24.75 -3.84
N LEU A 179 -15.75 -25.52 -4.89
CA LEU A 179 -14.66 -25.21 -5.81
C LEU A 179 -15.20 -25.06 -7.23
N LEU A 180 -14.73 -24.04 -7.93
CA LEU A 180 -14.96 -23.88 -9.35
C LEU A 180 -14.20 -24.99 -10.11
N GLY A 181 -14.86 -25.59 -11.10
CA GLY A 181 -14.22 -26.58 -11.97
C GLY A 181 -13.07 -26.01 -12.79
N PRO A 182 -12.20 -26.85 -13.36
CA PRO A 182 -11.02 -26.40 -14.12
C PRO A 182 -11.34 -25.45 -15.28
N THR A 183 -12.47 -25.65 -15.95
CA THR A 183 -12.95 -24.87 -17.10
C THR A 183 -13.93 -23.76 -16.72
N SER A 184 -14.31 -23.63 -15.45
CA SER A 184 -15.27 -22.60 -15.01
C SER A 184 -14.72 -21.18 -15.26
N LEU A 185 -13.40 -21.00 -15.16
CA LEU A 185 -12.75 -19.69 -15.34
C LEU A 185 -12.60 -19.30 -16.83
N ASP A 186 -12.99 -20.17 -17.77
CA ASP A 186 -13.13 -19.83 -19.19
C ASP A 186 -14.54 -19.30 -19.50
N ASN A 187 -15.48 -19.41 -18.54
CA ASN A 187 -16.87 -19.01 -18.71
C ASN A 187 -17.09 -17.53 -18.38
N PRO A 188 -17.53 -16.72 -19.36
CA PRO A 188 -17.76 -15.28 -19.14
C PRO A 188 -18.76 -14.95 -18.04
N ALA A 189 -19.76 -15.81 -17.78
CA ALA A 189 -20.72 -15.58 -16.70
C ALA A 189 -20.07 -15.73 -15.32
N VAL A 190 -19.20 -16.72 -15.15
CA VAL A 190 -18.40 -16.89 -13.93
C VAL A 190 -17.51 -15.67 -13.70
N LEU A 191 -16.76 -15.27 -14.71
CA LEU A 191 -15.84 -14.12 -14.61
C LEU A 191 -16.59 -12.80 -14.27
N ARG A 192 -17.76 -12.59 -14.88
CA ARG A 192 -18.61 -11.43 -14.55
C ARG A 192 -19.04 -11.43 -13.09
N ASP A 193 -19.46 -12.57 -12.56
CA ASP A 193 -19.95 -12.68 -11.20
C ASP A 193 -18.82 -12.56 -10.16
N LEU A 194 -17.64 -13.11 -10.47
CA LEU A 194 -16.41 -12.89 -9.68
C LEU A 194 -16.00 -11.41 -9.68
N THR A 195 -16.03 -10.74 -10.84
CA THR A 195 -15.76 -9.31 -10.97
C THR A 195 -16.72 -8.46 -10.13
N ALA A 196 -18.02 -8.75 -10.22
CA ALA A 196 -19.05 -8.04 -9.44
C ALA A 196 -18.84 -8.23 -7.93
N PHE A 197 -18.42 -9.42 -7.50
CA PHE A 197 -18.13 -9.66 -6.10
C PHE A 197 -16.85 -8.96 -5.63
N LEU A 198 -15.77 -8.96 -6.41
CA LEU A 198 -14.57 -8.19 -6.08
C LEU A 198 -14.87 -6.71 -5.90
N ARG A 199 -15.66 -6.13 -6.79
CA ARG A 199 -16.13 -4.74 -6.68
C ARG A 199 -16.87 -4.51 -5.37
N ARG A 200 -17.90 -5.33 -5.09
CA ARG A 200 -18.70 -5.24 -3.85
C ARG A 200 -17.86 -5.37 -2.59
N TYR A 201 -16.87 -6.27 -2.62
CA TYR A 201 -15.96 -6.48 -1.49
C TYR A 201 -15.10 -5.23 -1.25
N ALA A 202 -14.48 -4.71 -2.29
CA ALA A 202 -13.65 -3.53 -2.21
C ALA A 202 -14.46 -2.28 -1.81
N GLU A 203 -15.62 -2.06 -2.42
CA GLU A 203 -16.53 -0.96 -2.06
C GLU A 203 -16.94 -1.02 -0.58
N THR A 204 -17.24 -2.21 -0.08
CA THR A 204 -17.62 -2.38 1.34
C THR A 204 -16.46 -2.07 2.26
N TYR A 205 -15.24 -2.52 1.91
CA TYR A 205 -14.03 -2.23 2.68
C TYR A 205 -13.76 -0.72 2.71
N PHE A 206 -13.55 -0.09 1.57
CA PHE A 206 -13.14 1.31 1.50
C PHE A 206 -14.21 2.26 2.04
N ARG A 207 -15.48 2.00 1.75
CA ARG A 207 -16.59 2.77 2.30
C ARG A 207 -16.63 2.74 3.83
N THR A 208 -16.55 1.55 4.43
CA THR A 208 -16.60 1.41 5.89
C THR A 208 -15.48 2.15 6.58
N VAL A 209 -14.27 2.06 6.01
CA VAL A 209 -13.09 2.78 6.53
C VAL A 209 -13.24 4.28 6.36
N ALA A 210 -13.63 4.75 5.16
CA ALA A 210 -13.83 6.17 4.87
C ALA A 210 -14.89 6.81 5.79
N GLU A 211 -16.04 6.13 5.96
CA GLU A 211 -17.10 6.59 6.86
C GLU A 211 -16.63 6.67 8.33
N ALA A 212 -15.79 5.74 8.77
CA ALA A 212 -15.23 5.75 10.11
C ALA A 212 -14.22 6.91 10.31
N LEU A 213 -13.28 7.07 9.38
CA LEU A 213 -12.31 8.16 9.42
C LEU A 213 -13.02 9.51 9.38
N HIS A 214 -13.88 9.74 8.41
CA HIS A 214 -14.60 11.01 8.25
C HIS A 214 -15.47 11.38 9.48
N ARG A 215 -16.03 10.38 10.16
CA ARG A 215 -16.81 10.61 11.40
C ARG A 215 -15.98 11.15 12.54
N HIS A 216 -14.74 10.71 12.68
CA HIS A 216 -13.87 11.03 13.81
C HIS A 216 -12.84 12.10 13.50
N ASP A 217 -12.39 12.19 12.24
CA ASP A 217 -11.40 13.15 11.74
C ASP A 217 -11.74 13.55 10.30
N PRO A 218 -12.62 14.54 10.10
CA PRO A 218 -13.03 14.98 8.77
C PRO A 218 -12.00 15.88 8.07
N ASP A 219 -10.96 16.33 8.75
CA ASP A 219 -10.03 17.34 8.26
C ASP A 219 -8.76 16.73 7.62
N HIS A 220 -8.45 15.45 7.91
CA HIS A 220 -7.28 14.78 7.36
C HIS A 220 -7.65 13.74 6.29
N LEU A 221 -6.73 13.54 5.34
CA LEU A 221 -6.98 12.72 4.16
C LEU A 221 -6.98 11.23 4.46
N TYR A 222 -7.84 10.49 3.79
CA TYR A 222 -7.73 9.04 3.64
C TYR A 222 -6.87 8.72 2.40
N LEU A 223 -5.66 8.24 2.62
CA LEU A 223 -4.62 8.05 1.59
C LEU A 223 -4.66 6.65 0.93
N GLY A 224 -5.70 5.86 1.17
CA GLY A 224 -5.85 4.51 0.62
C GLY A 224 -5.05 3.45 1.37
N SER A 225 -4.81 2.30 0.71
CA SER A 225 -4.23 1.08 1.29
C SER A 225 -2.93 0.60 0.62
N ARG A 226 -2.25 1.48 -0.12
CA ARG A 226 -0.91 1.23 -0.68
C ARG A 226 -0.87 -0.04 -1.54
N PHE A 227 -1.48 0.01 -2.72
CA PHE A 227 -1.65 -1.14 -3.61
C PHE A 227 -0.32 -1.67 -4.17
N ALA A 228 0.09 -2.87 -3.75
CA ALA A 228 1.03 -3.72 -4.50
C ALA A 228 0.23 -4.71 -5.35
N TRP A 229 -0.62 -5.50 -4.72
CA TRP A 229 -1.60 -6.41 -5.36
C TRP A 229 -2.87 -5.63 -5.63
N ARG A 230 -3.23 -5.47 -6.90
CA ARG A 230 -4.37 -4.63 -7.29
C ARG A 230 -5.19 -5.22 -8.42
N THR A 231 -6.48 -4.97 -8.38
CA THR A 231 -7.40 -5.21 -9.48
C THR A 231 -8.09 -3.90 -9.85
N PRO A 232 -8.56 -3.72 -11.09
CA PRO A 232 -9.31 -2.52 -11.47
C PRO A 232 -10.47 -2.24 -10.51
N GLU A 233 -11.18 -3.27 -10.07
CA GLU A 233 -12.32 -3.17 -9.16
C GLU A 233 -11.93 -2.58 -7.81
N ALA A 234 -10.76 -2.99 -7.27
CA ALA A 234 -10.28 -2.46 -5.99
C ALA A 234 -9.77 -1.02 -6.10
N VAL A 235 -9.07 -0.69 -7.20
CA VAL A 235 -8.58 0.67 -7.47
C VAL A 235 -9.76 1.63 -7.69
N GLU A 236 -10.78 1.23 -8.46
CA GLU A 236 -11.99 2.02 -8.69
C GLU A 236 -12.74 2.27 -7.37
N ALA A 237 -12.91 1.24 -6.53
CA ALA A 237 -13.55 1.38 -5.24
C ALA A 237 -12.75 2.31 -4.29
N CYS A 238 -11.43 2.18 -4.26
CA CYS A 238 -10.57 3.11 -3.52
C CYS A 238 -10.76 4.54 -4.04
N GLY A 239 -10.72 4.76 -5.35
CA GLY A 239 -10.95 6.07 -5.96
C GLY A 239 -12.32 6.68 -5.63
N GLN A 240 -13.33 5.85 -5.38
CA GLN A 240 -14.65 6.33 -4.96
C GLN A 240 -14.68 6.84 -3.51
N TRP A 241 -13.96 6.20 -2.61
CA TRP A 241 -14.10 6.41 -1.16
C TRP A 241 -12.90 7.10 -0.51
N CYS A 242 -11.70 6.98 -1.08
CA CYS A 242 -10.50 7.64 -0.57
C CYS A 242 -10.30 9.02 -1.19
N ASP A 243 -9.56 9.88 -0.50
CA ASP A 243 -9.16 11.19 -1.01
C ASP A 243 -8.00 11.06 -2.00
N VAL A 244 -7.09 10.12 -1.73
CA VAL A 244 -5.93 9.79 -2.55
C VAL A 244 -5.87 8.28 -2.74
N VAL A 245 -5.51 7.82 -3.94
CA VAL A 245 -5.22 6.41 -4.20
C VAL A 245 -3.72 6.19 -4.17
N SER A 246 -3.25 5.25 -3.34
CA SER A 246 -1.82 5.02 -3.17
C SER A 246 -1.37 3.67 -3.72
N PHE A 247 -0.18 3.66 -4.32
CA PHE A 247 0.43 2.49 -4.95
C PHE A 247 1.85 2.27 -4.42
N ASN A 248 2.20 1.03 -4.11
CA ASN A 248 3.58 0.61 -3.88
C ASN A 248 4.10 0.01 -5.20
N LEU A 249 4.88 0.82 -5.94
CA LEU A 249 5.31 0.46 -7.29
C LEU A 249 6.83 0.38 -7.38
N TYR A 250 7.32 -0.83 -7.35
CA TYR A 250 8.73 -1.16 -7.50
C TYR A 250 9.04 -1.47 -8.97
N GLU A 251 9.15 -0.41 -9.75
CA GLU A 251 9.39 -0.43 -11.19
C GLU A 251 10.49 0.56 -11.55
N ARG A 252 10.98 0.53 -12.79
CA ARG A 252 12.01 1.49 -13.24
C ARG A 252 11.44 2.85 -13.61
N SER A 253 10.15 2.89 -13.94
CA SER A 253 9.39 4.07 -14.36
C SER A 253 7.91 3.75 -14.26
N ILE A 254 7.06 4.73 -13.94
CA ILE A 254 5.61 4.58 -14.04
C ILE A 254 5.08 4.90 -15.45
N ALA A 255 5.94 5.37 -16.35
CA ALA A 255 5.52 5.80 -17.68
C ALA A 255 5.12 4.64 -18.62
N ASP A 256 5.48 3.39 -18.26
CA ASP A 256 5.33 2.24 -19.16
C ASP A 256 3.93 1.60 -19.12
N ASP A 257 3.09 1.92 -18.14
CA ASP A 257 1.73 1.36 -17.99
C ASP A 257 0.63 2.38 -18.36
N HIS A 258 0.63 2.79 -19.61
CA HIS A 258 -0.30 3.78 -20.13
C HIS A 258 -1.78 3.39 -20.00
N ASP A 259 -2.11 2.11 -20.15
CA ASP A 259 -3.50 1.63 -20.11
C ASP A 259 -4.07 1.66 -18.68
N GLU A 260 -3.25 1.38 -17.67
CA GLU A 260 -3.66 1.47 -16.27
C GLU A 260 -3.89 2.93 -15.88
N TRP A 261 -2.96 3.81 -16.20
CA TRP A 261 -3.08 5.22 -15.86
C TRP A 261 -4.19 5.94 -16.62
N ALA A 262 -4.46 5.58 -17.88
CA ALA A 262 -5.60 6.11 -18.61
C ALA A 262 -6.95 5.75 -17.95
N ARG A 263 -7.07 4.54 -17.43
CA ARG A 263 -8.25 4.12 -16.63
C ARG A 263 -8.30 4.85 -15.28
N PHE A 264 -7.17 5.00 -14.62
CA PHE A 264 -7.07 5.72 -13.36
C PHE A 264 -7.45 7.20 -13.53
N HIS A 265 -6.96 7.86 -14.56
CA HIS A 265 -7.28 9.25 -14.87
C HIS A 265 -8.80 9.51 -14.94
N ALA A 266 -9.57 8.56 -15.45
CA ALA A 266 -11.02 8.65 -15.52
C ALA A 266 -11.71 8.70 -14.13
N LEU A 267 -11.02 8.32 -13.05
CA LEU A 267 -11.55 8.41 -11.68
C LEU A 267 -11.50 9.85 -11.13
N GLY A 268 -10.67 10.71 -11.70
CA GLY A 268 -10.52 12.11 -11.26
C GLY A 268 -9.99 12.24 -9.83
N LYS A 269 -9.13 11.31 -9.41
CA LYS A 269 -8.54 11.27 -8.06
C LYS A 269 -7.03 11.42 -8.14
N PRO A 270 -6.41 12.13 -7.16
CA PRO A 270 -4.96 12.15 -7.07
C PRO A 270 -4.40 10.77 -6.69
N ALA A 271 -3.23 10.46 -7.24
CA ALA A 271 -2.45 9.27 -6.94
C ALA A 271 -1.17 9.60 -6.17
N LEU A 272 -0.71 8.67 -5.35
CA LEU A 272 0.54 8.77 -4.60
C LEU A 272 1.31 7.46 -4.72
N ILE A 273 2.61 7.53 -5.03
CA ILE A 273 3.49 6.38 -4.86
C ILE A 273 3.82 6.24 -3.38
N GLY A 274 3.32 5.19 -2.75
CA GLY A 274 3.53 4.91 -1.34
C GLY A 274 4.89 4.30 -1.04
N GLU A 275 5.43 3.49 -1.98
CA GLU A 275 6.77 2.91 -1.89
C GLU A 275 7.40 2.74 -3.26
N PHE A 276 8.71 3.04 -3.31
CA PHE A 276 9.61 2.66 -4.39
C PHE A 276 11.06 2.70 -3.88
N HIS A 277 11.96 1.94 -4.49
CA HIS A 277 13.39 2.04 -4.25
C HIS A 277 14.22 1.56 -5.44
N PHE A 278 15.52 1.85 -5.35
CA PHE A 278 16.56 1.27 -6.19
C PHE A 278 17.72 0.87 -5.30
N GLY A 279 18.05 -0.40 -5.25
CA GLY A 279 19.17 -0.90 -4.47
C GLY A 279 20.34 -1.39 -5.32
N SER A 280 21.40 -1.87 -4.66
CA SER A 280 22.55 -2.47 -5.32
C SER A 280 23.21 -3.52 -4.42
N THR A 281 24.15 -4.32 -4.96
CA THR A 281 24.87 -5.35 -4.19
C THR A 281 26.35 -5.08 -4.06
N ASP A 282 26.85 -3.95 -4.56
CA ASP A 282 28.27 -3.61 -4.60
C ASP A 282 28.80 -2.93 -3.31
N ARG A 283 27.95 -2.81 -2.26
CA ARG A 283 28.31 -2.22 -0.96
C ARG A 283 28.29 -3.21 0.21
N GLY A 284 28.26 -4.51 -0.07
CA GLY A 284 28.40 -5.56 0.92
C GLY A 284 27.09 -6.09 1.49
N LEU A 285 25.94 -5.60 1.05
CA LEU A 285 24.63 -6.24 1.26
C LEU A 285 24.33 -7.17 0.08
N PHE A 286 23.53 -8.21 0.30
CA PHE A 286 23.36 -9.30 -0.66
C PHE A 286 22.14 -9.16 -1.54
N TRP A 287 21.23 -8.29 -1.18
CA TRP A 287 20.00 -8.06 -1.91
C TRP A 287 19.88 -6.59 -2.35
N GLU A 288 19.52 -6.39 -3.60
CA GLU A 288 19.33 -5.05 -4.19
C GLU A 288 17.90 -4.52 -4.05
N GLY A 289 17.09 -5.16 -3.20
CA GLY A 289 15.67 -4.84 -3.09
C GLY A 289 14.87 -5.40 -4.27
N LEU A 290 13.63 -4.94 -4.41
CA LEU A 290 12.72 -5.37 -5.47
C LEU A 290 13.13 -4.83 -6.85
N VAL A 291 13.82 -3.68 -6.89
CA VAL A 291 14.37 -3.12 -8.14
C VAL A 291 15.82 -2.70 -7.93
N GLY A 292 16.71 -3.36 -8.66
CA GLY A 292 18.13 -3.06 -8.62
C GLY A 292 18.54 -1.97 -9.60
N ALA A 293 19.48 -1.15 -9.18
CA ALA A 293 20.21 -0.20 -10.03
C ALA A 293 21.52 -0.78 -10.58
N GLY A 294 21.93 -1.97 -10.10
CA GLY A 294 23.17 -2.62 -10.49
C GLY A 294 24.37 -2.16 -9.67
N LYS A 295 24.56 -0.86 -9.49
CA LYS A 295 25.64 -0.27 -8.69
C LYS A 295 25.09 0.87 -7.83
N GLU A 296 25.80 1.15 -6.73
CA GLU A 296 25.44 2.25 -5.84
C GLU A 296 25.44 3.60 -6.59
N SER A 297 26.39 3.84 -7.46
CA SER A 297 26.47 5.06 -8.28
C SER A 297 25.30 5.25 -9.26
N GLU A 298 24.56 4.21 -9.59
CA GLU A 298 23.39 4.25 -10.48
C GLU A 298 22.07 4.45 -9.73
N ARG A 299 22.05 4.34 -8.39
CA ARG A 299 20.83 4.53 -7.57
C ARG A 299 20.29 5.95 -7.70
N GLY A 300 21.16 6.95 -7.65
CA GLY A 300 20.81 8.36 -7.82
C GLY A 300 20.17 8.67 -9.19
N PRO A 301 20.81 8.32 -10.31
CA PRO A 301 20.20 8.40 -11.63
C PRO A 301 18.88 7.65 -11.77
N ALA A 302 18.73 6.47 -11.16
CA ALA A 302 17.49 5.71 -11.17
C ALA A 302 16.38 6.44 -10.39
N TYR A 303 16.69 6.96 -9.20
CA TYR A 303 15.80 7.81 -8.41
C TYR A 303 15.27 8.99 -9.23
N ALA A 304 16.16 9.74 -9.87
CA ALA A 304 15.80 10.92 -10.63
C ALA A 304 14.88 10.60 -11.82
N ARG A 305 15.16 9.50 -12.54
CA ARG A 305 14.30 9.04 -13.65
C ARG A 305 12.92 8.64 -13.17
N TYR A 306 12.84 7.89 -12.08
CA TYR A 306 11.55 7.46 -11.51
C TYR A 306 10.73 8.67 -11.06
N LEU A 307 11.33 9.56 -10.26
CA LEU A 307 10.64 10.76 -9.80
C LEU A 307 10.18 11.64 -10.96
N ARG A 308 10.96 11.73 -12.03
CA ARG A 308 10.57 12.46 -13.24
C ARG A 308 9.34 11.81 -13.88
N SER A 309 9.29 10.48 -14.01
CA SER A 309 8.13 9.80 -14.58
C SER A 309 6.85 9.99 -13.73
N VAL A 310 6.98 10.08 -12.41
CA VAL A 310 5.89 10.42 -11.51
C VAL A 310 5.42 11.87 -11.74
N ALA A 311 6.35 12.82 -11.80
CA ALA A 311 6.05 14.24 -11.97
C ALA A 311 5.46 14.58 -13.35
N ASP A 312 5.76 13.78 -14.37
CA ASP A 312 5.22 13.93 -15.73
C ASP A 312 3.77 13.43 -15.86
N ASN A 313 3.29 12.65 -14.91
CA ASN A 313 1.91 12.18 -14.89
C ASN A 313 1.06 13.11 -14.00
N PRO A 314 0.04 13.79 -14.58
CA PRO A 314 -0.73 14.83 -13.89
C PRO A 314 -1.59 14.30 -12.72
N ASP A 315 -1.83 12.99 -12.65
CA ASP A 315 -2.64 12.40 -11.59
C ASP A 315 -1.82 12.14 -10.31
N PHE A 316 -0.48 12.09 -10.41
CA PHE A 316 0.37 11.80 -9.28
C PHE A 316 0.80 13.06 -8.54
N VAL A 317 0.61 13.06 -7.22
CA VAL A 317 0.93 14.18 -6.34
C VAL A 317 2.22 14.00 -5.54
N GLY A 318 2.86 12.83 -5.61
CA GLY A 318 4.12 12.58 -4.92
C GLY A 318 4.57 11.12 -4.92
N ALA A 319 5.74 10.90 -4.30
CA ALA A 319 6.33 9.58 -4.15
C ALA A 319 7.12 9.47 -2.85
N HIS A 320 6.94 8.36 -2.14
CA HIS A 320 7.66 8.04 -0.90
C HIS A 320 8.68 6.95 -1.14
N TRP A 321 9.93 7.23 -0.77
CA TRP A 321 11.02 6.27 -0.87
C TRP A 321 10.97 5.24 0.27
N PHE A 322 11.13 3.98 -0.03
CA PHE A 322 11.31 2.89 0.91
C PHE A 322 12.75 2.37 0.83
N GLN A 323 13.63 2.60 1.83
CA GLN A 323 13.40 3.29 3.11
C GLN A 323 14.61 4.18 3.47
N TYR A 324 14.60 4.83 4.66
CA TYR A 324 15.68 5.73 5.06
C TYR A 324 17.00 5.02 5.36
N ILE A 325 16.95 3.87 6.04
CA ILE A 325 18.11 3.10 6.51
C ILE A 325 18.23 1.82 5.69
N ASP A 326 19.46 1.39 5.38
CA ASP A 326 19.70 0.03 4.88
C ASP A 326 19.17 -1.02 5.85
N GLU A 327 18.73 -2.12 5.31
CA GLU A 327 18.32 -3.26 6.13
C GLU A 327 19.55 -3.97 6.72
N PRO A 328 19.42 -4.59 7.90
CA PRO A 328 20.55 -5.27 8.53
C PRO A 328 20.99 -6.48 7.71
N LEU A 329 22.29 -6.69 7.59
CA LEU A 329 22.88 -7.84 6.86
C LEU A 329 22.29 -9.19 7.27
N THR A 330 21.89 -9.32 8.54
CA THR A 330 21.27 -10.53 9.10
C THR A 330 19.78 -10.70 8.73
N GLY A 331 19.24 -9.75 8.00
CA GLY A 331 17.81 -9.66 7.73
C GLY A 331 17.02 -8.98 8.85
N ARG A 332 15.99 -8.21 8.47
CA ARG A 332 15.07 -7.64 9.44
C ARG A 332 14.14 -8.72 10.00
N THR A 333 13.64 -8.51 11.22
CA THR A 333 12.90 -9.56 11.96
C THR A 333 11.53 -9.87 11.36
N LEU A 334 10.97 -8.96 10.56
CA LEU A 334 9.64 -9.12 10.00
C LEU A 334 9.58 -10.22 8.92
N ASP A 335 10.51 -10.19 7.97
CA ASP A 335 10.48 -11.00 6.74
C ASP A 335 11.85 -11.47 6.26
N GLY A 336 12.94 -11.06 6.95
CA GLY A 336 14.30 -11.46 6.62
C GLY A 336 14.96 -10.63 5.51
N GLU A 337 14.34 -9.55 5.04
CA GLU A 337 14.95 -8.66 4.05
C GLU A 337 16.25 -8.04 4.56
N ASN A 338 17.26 -7.95 3.68
CA ASN A 338 18.60 -7.47 3.97
C ASN A 338 19.17 -6.58 2.86
N GLY A 339 18.31 -5.74 2.30
CA GLY A 339 18.58 -4.93 1.11
C GLY A 339 19.44 -3.69 1.34
N HIS A 340 20.23 -3.36 0.34
CA HIS A 340 20.89 -2.08 0.20
C HIS A 340 19.91 -1.08 -0.44
N VAL A 341 18.97 -0.60 0.33
CA VAL A 341 17.86 0.27 -0.16
C VAL A 341 17.82 1.63 0.55
N GLY A 342 18.63 1.81 1.60
CA GLY A 342 18.65 3.03 2.40
C GLY A 342 19.25 4.25 1.73
N PHE A 343 18.92 5.42 2.25
CA PHE A 343 19.68 6.67 2.03
C PHE A 343 20.89 6.75 2.95
N VAL A 344 20.86 6.00 4.05
CA VAL A 344 21.99 5.88 4.98
C VAL A 344 22.25 4.39 5.28
N THR A 345 23.51 4.11 5.60
CA THR A 345 23.92 2.77 6.06
C THR A 345 23.38 2.47 7.45
N VAL A 346 23.47 1.22 7.90
CA VAL A 346 23.21 0.83 9.29
C VAL A 346 24.15 1.52 10.31
N ALA A 347 25.21 2.17 9.86
CA ALA A 347 26.10 3.00 10.67
C ALA A 347 25.77 4.50 10.58
N ASP A 348 24.60 4.84 10.04
CA ASP A 348 24.13 6.22 9.86
C ASP A 348 25.09 7.10 9.02
N LEU A 349 25.67 6.53 7.98
CA LEU A 349 26.50 7.22 7.00
C LEU A 349 25.70 7.41 5.71
N PRO A 350 25.50 8.66 5.23
CA PRO A 350 24.75 8.92 4.01
C PRO A 350 25.45 8.38 2.75
N TYR A 351 24.67 7.89 1.80
CA TYR A 351 25.10 7.67 0.42
C TYR A 351 25.03 8.98 -0.34
N MET A 352 26.17 9.67 -0.42
CA MET A 352 26.22 11.06 -0.86
C MET A 352 25.81 11.26 -2.32
N ASP A 353 26.11 10.30 -3.21
CA ASP A 353 25.73 10.37 -4.62
C ASP A 353 24.20 10.25 -4.77
N LEU A 354 23.57 9.31 -4.05
CA LEU A 354 22.11 9.17 -4.00
C LEU A 354 21.46 10.43 -3.39
N ALA A 355 21.97 10.91 -2.27
CA ALA A 355 21.44 12.09 -1.59
C ALA A 355 21.55 13.37 -2.44
N ALA A 356 22.65 13.55 -3.17
CA ALA A 356 22.82 14.70 -4.08
C ALA A 356 21.85 14.61 -5.27
N ALA A 357 21.72 13.43 -5.88
CA ALA A 357 20.81 13.22 -7.00
C ALA A 357 19.34 13.41 -6.58
N ALA A 358 18.97 12.90 -5.40
CA ALA A 358 17.62 13.08 -4.85
C ALA A 358 17.32 14.56 -4.58
N ARG A 359 18.26 15.30 -3.97
CA ARG A 359 18.12 16.75 -3.74
C ARG A 359 17.87 17.50 -5.05
N ASP A 360 18.68 17.23 -6.05
CA ASP A 360 18.59 17.94 -7.32
C ASP A 360 17.29 17.62 -8.07
N ALA A 361 16.84 16.36 -8.05
CA ALA A 361 15.58 15.93 -8.61
C ALA A 361 14.37 16.53 -7.86
N ASN A 362 14.33 16.41 -6.52
CA ASN A 362 13.25 16.92 -5.69
C ASN A 362 13.08 18.44 -5.86
N LEU A 363 14.17 19.20 -5.77
CA LEU A 363 14.13 20.66 -5.93
C LEU A 363 13.81 21.09 -7.37
N SER A 364 14.14 20.28 -8.38
CA SER A 364 13.77 20.55 -9.77
C SER A 364 12.26 20.43 -9.97
N VAL A 365 11.66 19.33 -9.48
CA VAL A 365 10.19 19.10 -9.55
C VAL A 365 9.44 20.20 -8.80
N LEU A 366 9.84 20.53 -7.58
CA LEU A 366 9.18 21.58 -6.81
C LEU A 366 9.22 22.95 -7.49
N ARG A 367 10.38 23.33 -8.08
CA ARG A 367 10.51 24.60 -8.84
C ARG A 367 9.61 24.63 -10.07
N GLU A 368 9.47 23.51 -10.77
CA GLU A 368 8.59 23.40 -11.93
C GLU A 368 7.12 23.55 -11.54
N LEU A 369 6.68 22.87 -10.48
CA LEU A 369 5.32 22.98 -9.94
C LEU A 369 4.98 24.42 -9.51
N HIS A 370 5.91 25.10 -8.82
CA HIS A 370 5.72 26.51 -8.45
C HIS A 370 5.60 27.44 -9.67
N ARG A 371 6.37 27.18 -10.72
CA ARG A 371 6.27 27.98 -11.95
C ARG A 371 4.93 27.77 -12.63
N ILE A 372 4.42 26.54 -12.72
CA ILE A 372 3.11 26.23 -13.30
C ILE A 372 2.00 26.91 -12.50
N ALA A 373 1.99 26.79 -11.18
CA ALA A 373 1.00 27.44 -10.32
C ALA A 373 0.98 28.96 -10.50
N SER A 374 2.17 29.60 -10.57
CA SER A 374 2.29 31.07 -10.76
C SER A 374 1.87 31.58 -12.13
N THR A 375 1.72 30.70 -13.13
CA THR A 375 1.26 31.06 -14.48
C THR A 375 -0.23 30.81 -14.70
N SER A 376 -0.89 30.17 -13.72
CA SER A 376 -2.32 29.81 -13.79
C SER A 376 -3.21 30.79 -13.00
N GLU A 377 -2.61 31.76 -12.29
CA GLU A 377 -3.23 32.94 -11.67
C GLU A 377 -3.17 34.15 -12.64
#